data_3391f8a52a34a4d1762b833e226114a1
#
_entry.id   3391f8a52a34a4d1762b833e226114a1
#
_cell.length_a   1.000
_cell.length_b   1.000
_cell.length_c   1.000
_cell.angle_alpha   90.00
_cell.angle_beta   90.00
_cell.angle_gamma   90.00
#
_symmetry.space_group_name_H-M   'P 1'
#
loop_
_entity.id
_entity.type
_entity.pdbx_description
1 polymer ?
#
loop_
_entity_poly.entity_id
_entity_poly.type
_entity_poly.pdbx_seq_one_letter_code
_entity_poly.pdbx_strand_id
1 'polypeptide(L)'
;MKNTKTTFGYIALISALIFVAAKPEVFRQQSQAYDYKQVTVIESVVPGGLGRSRMLVNDPDGNLQEIKLKNFFSLVGINFGNVKKNDEKITTQVSELTEEGWQLEDVTSGVYSSTSVSGGNDLGISANATGIFITRYLFKRAI
;
A
#
# COMPACT_ATOMS: atom_id res chain seq x y z
N MET A 1 51.65 -56.21 -14.14
CA MET A 1 50.56 -55.36 -14.73
C MET A 1 49.46 -55.25 -13.70
N LYS A 2 49.35 -54.13 -12.98
CA LYS A 2 48.32 -53.91 -11.96
C LYS A 2 46.99 -53.61 -12.62
N ASN A 3 45.93 -54.26 -12.16
CA ASN A 3 44.56 -54.23 -12.67
C ASN A 3 43.96 -52.81 -12.66
N THR A 4 44.20 -52.03 -13.71
CA THR A 4 43.62 -50.70 -13.96
C THR A 4 42.10 -50.78 -14.13
N LYS A 5 41.55 -51.91 -14.53
CA LYS A 5 40.09 -52.09 -14.72
C LYS A 5 39.28 -52.09 -13.44
N THR A 6 39.86 -52.59 -12.33
CA THR A 6 39.17 -52.62 -11.03
C THR A 6 39.10 -51.21 -10.37
N THR A 7 40.12 -50.37 -10.57
CA THR A 7 40.19 -49.03 -10.00
C THR A 7 39.17 -48.08 -10.65
N PHE A 8 38.93 -48.22 -11.96
CA PHE A 8 37.89 -47.43 -12.66
C PHE A 8 36.46 -47.77 -12.21
N GLY A 9 36.21 -49.05 -11.91
CA GLY A 9 34.91 -49.49 -11.40
C GLY A 9 34.54 -48.86 -10.06
N TYR A 10 35.50 -48.76 -9.12
CA TYR A 10 35.27 -48.17 -7.78
C TYR A 10 35.06 -46.63 -7.84
N ILE A 11 35.77 -45.93 -8.74
CA ILE A 11 35.61 -44.49 -8.92
C ILE A 11 34.23 -44.19 -9.50
N ALA A 12 33.74 -44.96 -10.47
CA ALA A 12 32.41 -44.81 -11.04
C ALA A 12 31.29 -45.09 -10.03
N LEU A 13 31.48 -46.07 -9.13
CA LEU A 13 30.51 -46.40 -8.09
C LEU A 13 30.45 -45.35 -7.00
N ILE A 14 31.57 -44.75 -6.59
CA ILE A 14 31.65 -43.69 -5.60
C ILE A 14 31.01 -42.39 -6.14
N SER A 15 31.25 -42.07 -7.43
CA SER A 15 30.63 -40.90 -8.05
C SER A 15 29.11 -41.04 -8.18
N ALA A 16 28.60 -42.25 -8.48
CA ALA A 16 27.15 -42.51 -8.51
C ALA A 16 26.50 -42.41 -7.12
N LEU A 17 27.19 -42.84 -6.04
CA LEU A 17 26.71 -42.74 -4.69
C LEU A 17 26.62 -41.25 -4.21
N ILE A 18 27.57 -40.41 -4.61
CA ILE A 18 27.56 -38.98 -4.27
C ILE A 18 26.41 -38.27 -4.96
N PHE A 19 26.06 -38.67 -6.20
CA PHE A 19 24.90 -38.10 -6.92
C PHE A 19 23.54 -38.47 -6.31
N VAL A 20 23.44 -39.68 -5.73
CA VAL A 20 22.19 -40.13 -5.09
C VAL A 20 21.97 -39.48 -3.70
N ALA A 21 23.07 -39.09 -3.02
CA ALA A 21 22.99 -38.45 -1.70
C ALA A 21 22.66 -36.96 -1.79
N ALA A 22 22.89 -36.29 -2.92
CA ALA A 22 22.49 -34.95 -3.18
C ALA A 22 21.02 -34.90 -3.65
N LYS A 23 20.08 -35.24 -2.73
CA LYS A 23 18.68 -34.82 -2.96
C LYS A 23 18.66 -33.31 -3.01
N PRO A 24 18.19 -32.70 -4.12
CA PRO A 24 17.95 -31.25 -4.06
C PRO A 24 16.98 -31.04 -2.91
N GLU A 25 17.41 -30.36 -1.87
CA GLU A 25 16.48 -29.80 -0.91
C GLU A 25 15.60 -28.87 -1.73
N VAL A 26 14.41 -29.35 -2.06
CA VAL A 26 13.34 -28.48 -2.54
C VAL A 26 13.07 -27.56 -1.36
N PHE A 27 13.66 -26.38 -1.39
CA PHE A 27 13.28 -25.29 -0.52
C PHE A 27 11.78 -25.10 -0.77
N ARG A 28 10.95 -25.79 0.01
CA ARG A 28 9.55 -25.42 0.16
C ARG A 28 9.62 -24.04 0.78
N GLN A 29 9.50 -23.03 -0.05
CA GLN A 29 9.16 -21.70 0.40
C GLN A 29 7.87 -21.87 1.19
N GLN A 30 8.00 -21.95 2.50
CA GLN A 30 6.86 -21.98 3.39
C GLN A 30 6.18 -20.64 3.16
N SER A 31 5.03 -20.65 2.48
CA SER A 31 4.29 -19.43 2.23
C SER A 31 3.88 -18.88 3.59
N GLN A 32 4.58 -17.83 4.02
CA GLN A 32 4.23 -17.10 5.23
C GLN A 32 2.80 -16.57 5.04
N ALA A 33 1.91 -16.90 5.94
CA ALA A 33 0.57 -16.34 5.94
C ALA A 33 0.59 -14.93 6.54
N TYR A 34 -0.24 -14.06 6.00
CA TYR A 34 -0.33 -12.67 6.42
C TYR A 34 -1.78 -12.23 6.60
N ASP A 35 -2.02 -11.47 7.66
CA ASP A 35 -3.17 -10.59 7.76
C ASP A 35 -2.92 -9.29 7.00
N TYR A 36 -3.98 -8.71 6.45
CA TYR A 36 -3.92 -7.43 5.76
C TYR A 36 -4.88 -6.42 6.39
N LYS A 37 -4.43 -5.18 6.49
CA LYS A 37 -5.22 -4.04 6.95
C LYS A 37 -5.06 -2.90 5.94
N GLN A 38 -6.16 -2.24 5.58
CA GLN A 38 -6.13 -1.13 4.63
C GLN A 38 -6.57 0.16 5.29
N VAL A 39 -5.77 1.19 5.12
CA VAL A 39 -6.14 2.57 5.44
C VAL A 39 -6.42 3.31 4.14
N THR A 40 -7.62 3.88 4.01
CA THR A 40 -8.00 4.68 2.85
C THR A 40 -8.21 6.13 3.29
N VAL A 41 -7.39 7.02 2.78
CA VAL A 41 -7.50 8.47 2.99
C VAL A 41 -8.22 9.07 1.79
N ILE A 42 -9.29 9.79 2.05
CA ILE A 42 -10.08 10.52 1.06
C ILE A 42 -9.98 12.00 1.42
N GLU A 43 -9.39 12.78 0.52
CA GLU A 43 -9.20 14.21 0.72
C GLU A 43 -9.91 14.98 -0.39
N SER A 44 -10.77 15.89 0.01
CA SER A 44 -11.63 16.63 -0.89
C SER A 44 -11.16 18.07 -1.04
N VAL A 45 -11.05 18.48 -2.29
CA VAL A 45 -10.77 19.87 -2.69
C VAL A 45 -12.05 20.57 -3.21
N VAL A 46 -13.20 20.24 -2.67
CA VAL A 46 -14.47 20.87 -3.03
C VAL A 46 -14.56 22.26 -2.35
N PRO A 47 -14.72 23.34 -3.11
CA PRO A 47 -14.91 24.68 -2.57
C PRO A 47 -16.12 24.78 -1.63
N GLY A 48 -16.05 25.68 -0.66
CA GLY A 48 -17.13 25.92 0.29
C GLY A 48 -17.19 24.93 1.46
N GLY A 49 -16.21 24.05 1.61
CA GLY A 49 -16.12 23.15 2.77
C GLY A 49 -17.13 22.00 2.77
N LEU A 50 -17.84 21.79 1.66
CA LEU A 50 -18.84 20.72 1.51
C LEU A 50 -18.20 19.35 1.23
N GLY A 51 -16.89 19.30 1.10
CA GLY A 51 -16.16 18.06 0.88
C GLY A 51 -16.23 17.14 2.11
N ARG A 52 -16.13 15.84 1.85
CA ARG A 52 -16.27 14.80 2.86
C ARG A 52 -14.92 14.09 3.06
N SER A 53 -13.89 14.87 3.45
CA SER A 53 -12.58 14.31 3.74
C SER A 53 -12.64 13.39 4.96
N ARG A 54 -12.07 12.20 4.82
CA ARG A 54 -12.09 11.16 5.86
C ARG A 54 -10.96 10.19 5.69
N MET A 55 -10.64 9.47 6.73
CA MET A 55 -9.79 8.30 6.71
C MET A 55 -10.62 7.09 7.16
N LEU A 56 -10.53 6.00 6.43
CA LEU A 56 -11.19 4.74 6.70
C LEU A 56 -10.12 3.72 7.04
N VAL A 57 -10.24 3.08 8.19
CA VAL A 57 -9.35 2.00 8.62
C VAL A 57 -10.16 0.72 8.61
N ASN A 58 -9.77 -0.23 7.78
CA ASN A 58 -10.44 -1.51 7.60
C ASN A 58 -9.53 -2.63 8.10
N ASP A 59 -9.98 -3.39 9.08
CA ASP A 59 -9.22 -4.49 9.67
C ASP A 59 -9.56 -5.86 9.03
N PRO A 60 -8.76 -6.92 9.28
CA PRO A 60 -9.00 -8.25 8.72
C PRO A 60 -10.35 -8.85 9.11
N ASP A 61 -10.93 -8.46 10.24
CA ASP A 61 -12.22 -8.94 10.73
C ASP A 61 -13.40 -8.24 10.06
N GLY A 62 -13.12 -7.28 9.16
CA GLY A 62 -14.13 -6.51 8.43
C GLY A 62 -14.69 -5.32 9.20
N ASN A 63 -14.13 -4.95 10.35
CA ASN A 63 -14.54 -3.75 11.06
C ASN A 63 -14.01 -2.52 10.35
N LEU A 64 -14.84 -1.50 10.24
CA LEU A 64 -14.53 -0.23 9.61
C LEU A 64 -14.58 0.90 10.64
N GLN A 65 -13.43 1.56 10.83
CA GLN A 65 -13.35 2.79 11.60
C GLN A 65 -13.28 4.00 10.66
N GLU A 66 -14.11 5.02 10.90
CA GLU A 66 -14.08 6.28 10.16
C GLU A 66 -13.51 7.39 11.03
N ILE A 67 -12.48 8.08 10.53
CA ILE A 67 -11.85 9.24 11.17
C ILE A 67 -12.10 10.46 10.28
N LYS A 68 -12.77 11.48 10.81
CA LYS A 68 -13.05 12.72 10.08
C LYS A 68 -11.77 13.51 9.84
N LEU A 69 -11.55 13.87 8.58
CA LEU A 69 -10.51 14.80 8.14
C LEU A 69 -11.09 16.16 7.79
N LYS A 70 -10.24 17.16 7.68
CA LYS A 70 -10.60 18.50 7.25
C LYS A 70 -10.51 18.62 5.73
N ASN A 71 -11.40 19.43 5.14
CA ASN A 71 -11.30 19.71 3.71
C ASN A 71 -10.10 20.61 3.40
N PHE A 72 -9.49 20.40 2.22
CA PHE A 72 -8.39 21.23 1.77
C PHE A 72 -8.81 22.67 1.49
N PHE A 73 -10.04 22.89 1.04
CA PHE A 73 -10.52 24.21 0.69
C PHE A 73 -11.34 24.86 1.82
N SER A 74 -11.09 26.14 2.01
CA SER A 74 -11.98 27.08 2.70
C SER A 74 -12.64 28.00 1.67
N LEU A 75 -13.45 28.94 2.11
CA LEU A 75 -14.08 29.97 1.25
C LEU A 75 -13.06 30.84 0.50
N VAL A 76 -11.83 30.91 0.96
CA VAL A 76 -10.75 31.77 0.41
C VAL A 76 -9.63 30.99 -0.26
N GLY A 77 -9.78 29.67 -0.53
CA GLY A 77 -8.80 28.84 -1.20
C GLY A 77 -8.24 27.71 -0.35
N ILE A 78 -7.03 27.24 -0.67
CA ILE A 78 -6.40 26.13 0.03
C ILE A 78 -6.09 26.51 1.48
N ASN A 79 -6.57 25.70 2.41
CA ASN A 79 -6.34 25.87 3.85
C ASN A 79 -5.20 24.95 4.31
N PHE A 80 -3.98 25.46 4.31
CA PHE A 80 -2.79 24.72 4.75
C PHE A 80 -2.87 24.28 6.22
N GLY A 81 -3.61 24.97 7.06
CA GLY A 81 -3.86 24.54 8.42
C GLY A 81 -4.70 23.26 8.51
N ASN A 82 -5.60 23.06 7.55
CA ASN A 82 -6.36 21.82 7.44
C ASN A 82 -5.50 20.68 6.91
N VAL A 83 -4.66 20.96 5.90
CA VAL A 83 -3.69 19.97 5.35
C VAL A 83 -2.81 19.45 6.49
N LYS A 84 -2.16 20.37 7.22
CA LYS A 84 -1.30 20.00 8.36
C LYS A 84 -2.01 19.12 9.39
N LYS A 85 -3.27 19.46 9.74
CA LYS A 85 -4.06 18.67 10.70
C LYS A 85 -4.43 17.29 10.16
N ASN A 86 -4.62 17.16 8.85
CA ASN A 86 -4.84 15.86 8.21
C ASN A 86 -3.57 15.03 8.26
N ASP A 87 -2.42 15.63 7.89
CA ASP A 87 -1.13 14.95 7.92
C ASP A 87 -0.78 14.45 9.33
N GLU A 88 -1.05 15.25 10.36
CA GLU A 88 -0.87 14.83 11.75
C GLU A 88 -1.70 13.58 12.07
N LYS A 89 -2.99 13.56 11.69
CA LYS A 89 -3.87 12.41 11.93
C LYS A 89 -3.44 11.16 11.15
N ILE A 90 -3.07 11.34 9.87
CA ILE A 90 -2.62 10.24 9.02
C ILE A 90 -1.34 9.65 9.58
N THR A 91 -0.37 10.50 9.94
CA THR A 91 0.91 10.06 10.51
C THR A 91 0.70 9.34 11.85
N THR A 92 -0.18 9.85 12.70
CA THR A 92 -0.53 9.19 13.97
C THR A 92 -1.08 7.79 13.71
N GLN A 93 -2.04 7.65 12.80
CA GLN A 93 -2.63 6.34 12.48
C GLN A 93 -1.62 5.36 11.90
N VAL A 94 -0.72 5.81 11.02
CA VAL A 94 0.37 4.99 10.47
C VAL A 94 1.32 4.56 11.59
N SER A 95 1.66 5.45 12.51
CA SER A 95 2.54 5.14 13.65
C SER A 95 1.91 4.12 14.58
N GLU A 96 0.64 4.30 14.95
CA GLU A 96 -0.11 3.35 15.78
C GLU A 96 -0.12 1.95 15.16
N LEU A 97 -0.38 1.84 13.86
CA LEU A 97 -0.35 0.56 13.16
C LEU A 97 1.03 -0.10 13.18
N THR A 98 2.09 0.69 12.99
CA THR A 98 3.45 0.14 13.05
C THR A 98 3.85 -0.30 14.46
N GLU A 99 3.40 0.41 15.49
CA GLU A 99 3.57 0.01 16.90
C GLU A 99 2.81 -1.29 17.22
N GLU A 100 1.64 -1.52 16.59
CA GLU A 100 0.89 -2.78 16.66
C GLU A 100 1.54 -3.94 15.86
N GLY A 101 2.67 -3.72 15.20
CA GLY A 101 3.40 -4.72 14.43
C GLY A 101 2.97 -4.85 12.97
N TRP A 102 2.14 -3.93 12.45
CA TRP A 102 1.81 -3.88 11.04
C TRP A 102 2.96 -3.26 10.24
N GLN A 103 3.27 -3.85 9.09
CA GLN A 103 4.28 -3.36 8.16
C GLN A 103 3.60 -2.76 6.93
N LEU A 104 4.02 -1.57 6.54
CA LEU A 104 3.54 -0.94 5.30
C LEU A 104 4.04 -1.74 4.10
N GLU A 105 3.12 -2.26 3.30
CA GLU A 105 3.41 -3.08 2.13
C GLU A 105 3.35 -2.27 0.83
N ASP A 106 2.31 -1.43 0.70
CA ASP A 106 2.11 -0.64 -0.51
C ASP A 106 1.36 0.65 -0.24
N VAL A 107 1.60 1.66 -1.08
CA VAL A 107 0.87 2.93 -1.08
C VAL A 107 0.43 3.25 -2.50
N THR A 108 -0.88 3.31 -2.71
CA THR A 108 -1.46 3.66 -4.01
C THR A 108 -2.27 4.94 -3.88
N SER A 109 -2.12 5.86 -4.82
CA SER A 109 -2.92 7.08 -4.86
C SER A 109 -3.56 7.30 -6.22
N GLY A 110 -4.74 7.91 -6.18
CA GLY A 110 -5.50 8.29 -7.38
C GLY A 110 -6.24 9.59 -7.16
N VAL A 111 -6.54 10.26 -8.27
CA VAL A 111 -7.27 11.53 -8.28
C VAL A 111 -8.49 11.40 -9.17
N TYR A 112 -9.65 11.75 -8.63
CA TYR A 112 -10.82 12.04 -9.42
C TYR A 112 -10.98 13.56 -9.48
N SER A 113 -10.84 14.14 -10.65
CA SER A 113 -11.01 15.59 -10.88
C SER A 113 -12.12 15.84 -11.85
N SER A 114 -12.94 16.86 -11.58
CA SER A 114 -13.98 17.38 -12.48
C SER A 114 -13.74 18.88 -12.63
N THR A 115 -13.67 19.34 -13.88
CA THR A 115 -13.55 20.75 -14.19
C THR A 115 -14.78 21.15 -15.01
N SER A 116 -15.57 22.11 -14.51
CA SER A 116 -16.63 22.72 -15.27
C SER A 116 -16.18 24.14 -15.69
N VAL A 117 -16.26 24.41 -16.99
CA VAL A 117 -16.01 25.73 -17.55
C VAL A 117 -17.35 26.28 -18.01
N SER A 118 -17.84 27.36 -17.39
CA SER A 118 -18.99 28.08 -17.87
C SER A 118 -18.53 29.40 -18.48
N GLY A 119 -18.78 29.59 -19.77
CA GLY A 119 -18.60 30.85 -20.49
C GLY A 119 -19.90 31.63 -20.48
N GLY A 120 -19.92 32.82 -19.91
CA GLY A 120 -20.96 33.81 -20.10
C GLY A 120 -20.59 34.77 -21.24
N ASN A 121 -21.60 35.40 -21.89
CA ASN A 121 -21.41 36.33 -23.02
C ASN A 121 -20.62 37.60 -22.70
N ASP A 122 -20.20 37.81 -21.45
CA ASP A 122 -19.28 38.87 -21.03
C ASP A 122 -18.03 38.24 -20.41
N LEU A 123 -17.02 38.01 -21.24
CA LEU A 123 -15.57 37.80 -20.96
C LEU A 123 -15.16 37.23 -19.60
N GLY A 124 -16.05 36.63 -18.84
CA GLY A 124 -15.78 35.95 -17.57
C GLY A 124 -15.76 34.43 -17.74
N ILE A 125 -14.60 33.84 -17.92
CA ILE A 125 -14.41 32.40 -17.82
C ILE A 125 -14.30 32.05 -16.35
N SER A 126 -15.32 31.39 -15.77
CA SER A 126 -15.20 30.79 -14.45
C SER A 126 -14.88 29.30 -14.60
N ALA A 127 -13.73 28.89 -14.11
CA ALA A 127 -13.35 27.50 -14.04
C ALA A 127 -13.49 27.03 -12.58
N ASN A 128 -14.41 26.12 -12.34
CA ASN A 128 -14.54 25.45 -11.04
C ASN A 128 -13.86 24.07 -11.13
N ALA A 129 -12.71 23.94 -10.50
CA ALA A 129 -12.05 22.65 -10.34
C ALA A 129 -12.50 22.03 -9.01
N THR A 130 -13.02 20.83 -9.10
CA THR A 130 -13.30 19.99 -7.92
C THR A 130 -12.51 18.70 -8.04
N GLY A 131 -12.02 18.20 -6.94
CA GLY A 131 -11.26 16.97 -6.95
C GLY A 131 -11.36 16.19 -5.63
N ILE A 132 -11.17 14.89 -5.76
CA ILE A 132 -11.05 13.99 -4.62
C ILE A 132 -9.76 13.22 -4.82
N PHE A 133 -8.88 13.32 -3.83
CA PHE A 133 -7.67 12.51 -3.74
C PHE A 133 -7.97 11.29 -2.88
N ILE A 134 -7.59 10.13 -3.36
CA ILE A 134 -7.74 8.87 -2.63
C ILE A 134 -6.36 8.24 -2.53
N THR A 135 -5.87 8.10 -1.30
CA THR A 135 -4.62 7.38 -1.02
C THR A 135 -4.95 6.13 -0.20
N ARG A 136 -4.44 4.99 -0.61
CA ARG A 136 -4.58 3.73 0.11
C ARG A 136 -3.23 3.26 0.58
N TYR A 137 -3.14 2.93 1.87
CA TYR A 137 -2.00 2.32 2.52
C TYR A 137 -2.39 0.88 2.82
N LEU A 138 -1.67 -0.07 2.25
CA LEU A 138 -1.84 -1.49 2.54
C LEU A 138 -0.79 -1.90 3.56
N PHE A 139 -1.23 -2.46 4.66
CA PHE A 139 -0.39 -3.01 5.70
C PHE A 139 -0.54 -4.52 5.74
N LYS A 140 0.53 -5.21 6.11
CA LYS A 140 0.55 -6.65 6.38
C LYS A 140 1.17 -6.94 7.73
N ARG A 141 0.77 -8.08 8.30
CA ARG A 141 1.34 -8.63 9.53
C ARG A 141 1.41 -10.14 9.42
N ALA A 142 2.55 -10.75 9.73
CA ALA A 142 2.69 -12.21 9.75
C ALA A 142 1.78 -12.83 10.82
N ILE A 143 1.13 -13.96 10.45
CA ILE A 143 0.30 -14.75 11.36
C ILE A 143 1.15 -15.87 11.96
#